data_a551cc8ab779386b9bca0cf2c290ac78
#
_entry.id   a551cc8ab779386b9bca0cf2c290ac78
#
_cell.length_a   1.000
_cell.length_b   1.000
_cell.length_c   1.000
_cell.angle_alpha   90.00
_cell.angle_beta   90.00
_cell.angle_gamma   90.00
#
_symmetry.space_group_name_H-M   'P 1'
#
loop_
_entity.id
_entity.type
_entity.pdbx_description
1 polymer ?
#
loop_
_entity_poly.entity_id
_entity_poly.type
_entity_poly.pdbx_seq_one_letter_code
_entity_poly.pdbx_strand_id
1 'polypeptide(L)'
;MGTLQPLGAITEEGFDAMFDVNVKGLVFTVQKALPLFQEGGSIILNASSAASMGAPGFGVYGATKAAVRSFARNWSLDLKDRRIRVNAISPGVIPTPGYASLGLFGEPLQQFIAALVINIPMGRIGEADEVARAVAFLASDERSHITGIDLAVDGGMIQV
;
A
#
# COMPACT_ATOMS: atom_id res chain seq x y z
N MET A 1 -5.20 -6.36 -4.40
CA MET A 1 -6.29 -6.29 -5.40
C MET A 1 -6.72 -4.84 -5.56
N GLY A 2 -6.95 -4.34 -6.77
CA GLY A 2 -7.44 -2.99 -7.05
C GLY A 2 -8.26 -3.01 -8.33
N THR A 3 -9.46 -2.46 -8.28
CA THR A 3 -10.35 -2.29 -9.44
C THR A 3 -10.88 -0.86 -9.45
N LEU A 4 -11.12 -0.33 -10.63
CA LEU A 4 -11.75 0.97 -10.81
C LEU A 4 -13.27 0.84 -10.64
N GLN A 5 -13.83 1.53 -9.64
CA GLN A 5 -15.26 1.54 -9.35
C GLN A 5 -15.71 2.98 -9.06
N PRO A 6 -16.21 3.72 -10.06
CA PRO A 6 -16.83 5.02 -9.83
C PRO A 6 -17.97 4.92 -8.81
N LEU A 7 -18.19 5.95 -7.99
CA LEU A 7 -19.14 5.94 -6.86
C LEU A 7 -20.52 5.39 -7.26
N GLY A 8 -21.04 5.77 -8.41
CA GLY A 8 -22.37 5.30 -8.88
C GLY A 8 -22.40 3.88 -9.46
N ALA A 9 -21.24 3.19 -9.54
CA ALA A 9 -21.10 1.84 -10.11
C ALA A 9 -20.45 0.85 -9.12
N ILE A 10 -20.35 1.23 -7.86
CA ILE A 10 -19.87 0.32 -6.80
C ILE A 10 -20.92 -0.76 -6.57
N THR A 11 -20.54 -2.03 -6.64
CA THR A 11 -21.39 -3.16 -6.25
C THR A 11 -20.96 -3.70 -4.90
N GLU A 12 -21.88 -4.35 -4.18
CA GLU A 12 -21.57 -5.00 -2.90
C GLU A 12 -20.50 -6.07 -3.06
N GLU A 13 -20.58 -6.89 -4.12
CA GLU A 13 -19.61 -7.94 -4.42
C GLU A 13 -18.21 -7.36 -4.69
N GLY A 14 -18.14 -6.24 -5.43
CA GLY A 14 -16.88 -5.57 -5.72
C GLY A 14 -16.26 -4.93 -4.48
N PHE A 15 -17.09 -4.34 -3.61
CA PHE A 15 -16.70 -3.81 -2.32
C PHE A 15 -16.15 -4.92 -1.42
N ASP A 16 -16.93 -6.00 -1.23
CA ASP A 16 -16.57 -7.12 -0.37
C ASP A 16 -15.29 -7.79 -0.84
N ALA A 17 -15.15 -8.04 -2.14
CA ALA A 17 -13.94 -8.65 -2.71
C ALA A 17 -12.68 -7.82 -2.41
N MET A 18 -12.76 -6.48 -2.50
CA MET A 18 -11.62 -5.62 -2.17
C MET A 18 -11.32 -5.60 -0.67
N PHE A 19 -12.32 -5.49 0.18
CA PHE A 19 -12.13 -5.49 1.63
C PHE A 19 -11.70 -6.86 2.15
N ASP A 20 -12.24 -7.95 1.63
CA ASP A 20 -11.83 -9.31 2.01
C ASP A 20 -10.35 -9.57 1.71
N VAL A 21 -9.87 -9.16 0.53
CA VAL A 21 -8.46 -9.38 0.17
C VAL A 21 -7.53 -8.38 0.88
N ASN A 22 -7.83 -7.08 0.77
CA ASN A 22 -6.88 -6.03 1.17
C ASN A 22 -6.89 -5.75 2.68
N VAL A 23 -8.00 -5.97 3.35
CA VAL A 23 -8.19 -5.66 4.77
C VAL A 23 -8.27 -6.94 5.60
N LYS A 24 -9.31 -7.74 5.41
CA LYS A 24 -9.53 -8.96 6.17
C LYS A 24 -8.39 -9.98 5.99
N GLY A 25 -7.99 -10.22 4.75
CA GLY A 25 -6.87 -11.12 4.43
C GLY A 25 -5.56 -10.66 5.08
N LEU A 26 -5.26 -9.35 5.03
CA LEU A 26 -4.09 -8.77 5.69
C LEU A 26 -4.14 -8.99 7.22
N VAL A 27 -5.27 -8.65 7.86
CA VAL A 27 -5.43 -8.78 9.32
C VAL A 27 -5.18 -10.22 9.76
N PHE A 28 -5.86 -11.18 9.14
CA PHE A 28 -5.73 -12.57 9.55
C PHE A 28 -4.41 -13.21 9.14
N THR A 29 -3.75 -12.75 8.09
CA THR A 29 -2.38 -13.17 7.75
C THR A 29 -1.41 -12.74 8.87
N VAL A 30 -1.44 -11.47 9.27
CA VAL A 30 -0.58 -10.98 10.36
C VAL A 30 -0.91 -11.68 11.67
N GLN A 31 -2.21 -11.80 12.03
CA GLN A 31 -2.64 -12.46 13.26
C GLN A 31 -2.14 -13.91 13.35
N LYS A 32 -2.24 -14.67 12.25
CA LYS A 32 -1.77 -16.08 12.22
C LYS A 32 -0.24 -16.18 12.22
N ALA A 33 0.45 -15.19 11.67
CA ALA A 33 1.91 -15.15 11.69
C ALA A 33 2.49 -14.71 13.05
N LEU A 34 1.73 -13.99 13.89
CA LEU A 34 2.22 -13.45 15.16
C LEU A 34 2.91 -14.45 16.08
N PRO A 35 2.44 -15.72 16.24
CA PRO A 35 3.14 -16.69 17.07
C PRO A 35 4.54 -17.06 16.56
N LEU A 36 4.83 -16.82 15.27
CA LEU A 36 6.12 -17.13 14.65
C LEU A 36 7.14 -16.00 14.80
N PHE A 37 6.70 -14.80 15.16
CA PHE A 37 7.59 -13.67 15.35
C PHE A 37 8.35 -13.80 16.66
N GLN A 38 9.65 -13.57 16.60
CA GLN A 38 10.48 -13.37 17.77
C GLN A 38 10.36 -11.93 18.27
N GLU A 39 10.86 -11.67 19.47
CA GLU A 39 10.98 -10.32 20.02
C GLU A 39 11.87 -9.45 19.10
N GLY A 40 11.49 -8.20 18.89
CA GLY A 40 12.24 -7.27 18.04
C GLY A 40 11.99 -7.40 16.55
N GLY A 41 11.01 -8.20 16.13
CA GLY A 41 10.66 -8.38 14.71
C GLY A 41 10.18 -7.10 14.00
N SER A 42 10.06 -7.16 12.67
CA SER A 42 9.56 -6.05 11.84
C SER A 42 8.43 -6.53 10.93
N ILE A 43 7.30 -5.83 10.96
CA ILE A 43 6.14 -6.04 10.08
C ILE A 43 6.04 -4.84 9.16
N ILE A 44 6.02 -5.08 7.84
CA ILE A 44 5.86 -4.03 6.84
C ILE A 44 4.58 -4.30 6.06
N LEU A 45 3.64 -3.36 6.14
CA LEU A 45 2.33 -3.45 5.52
C LEU A 45 2.34 -2.68 4.19
N ASN A 46 1.88 -3.32 3.12
CA ASN A 46 1.83 -2.70 1.80
C ASN A 46 0.53 -1.90 1.62
N ALA A 47 0.60 -0.59 1.86
CA ALA A 47 -0.46 0.37 1.59
C ALA A 47 -0.45 0.82 0.11
N SER A 48 -0.60 2.11 -0.16
CA SER A 48 -0.54 2.73 -1.50
C SER A 48 -0.60 4.25 -1.35
N SER A 49 -0.07 5.02 -2.30
CA SER A 49 -0.33 6.45 -2.44
C SER A 49 -1.83 6.78 -2.48
N ALA A 50 -2.66 5.88 -3.02
CA ALA A 50 -4.12 6.01 -3.02
C ALA A 50 -4.77 6.07 -1.62
N ALA A 51 -4.04 5.73 -0.56
CA ALA A 51 -4.50 5.91 0.83
C ALA A 51 -4.50 7.39 1.28
N SER A 52 -3.77 8.26 0.56
CA SER A 52 -3.52 9.66 0.94
C SER A 52 -4.00 10.66 -0.10
N MET A 53 -4.40 10.21 -1.29
CA MET A 53 -4.85 11.06 -2.38
C MET A 53 -6.19 10.59 -2.93
N GLY A 54 -6.96 11.51 -3.50
CA GLY A 54 -8.17 11.18 -4.27
C GLY A 54 -7.80 10.85 -5.72
N ALA A 55 -8.43 9.80 -6.25
CA ALA A 55 -8.39 9.49 -7.69
C ALA A 55 -9.74 8.94 -8.14
N PRO A 56 -10.25 9.36 -9.32
CA PRO A 56 -11.53 8.89 -9.84
C PRO A 56 -11.57 7.35 -9.91
N GLY A 57 -12.64 6.77 -9.37
CA GLY A 57 -12.84 5.32 -9.36
C GLY A 57 -12.03 4.54 -8.33
N PHE A 58 -11.13 5.18 -7.57
CA PHE A 58 -10.30 4.50 -6.56
C PHE A 58 -10.85 4.59 -5.13
N GLY A 59 -12.10 5.06 -4.92
CA GLY A 59 -12.62 5.31 -3.58
C GLY A 59 -12.57 4.09 -2.66
N VAL A 60 -13.08 2.93 -3.10
CA VAL A 60 -13.07 1.69 -2.31
C VAL A 60 -11.63 1.19 -2.10
N TYR A 61 -10.83 1.16 -3.17
CA TYR A 61 -9.41 0.76 -3.06
C TYR A 61 -8.64 1.66 -2.09
N GLY A 62 -8.75 2.99 -2.23
CA GLY A 62 -8.11 3.95 -1.35
C GLY A 62 -8.51 3.76 0.11
N ALA A 63 -9.80 3.50 0.38
CA ALA A 63 -10.31 3.21 1.72
C ALA A 63 -9.66 1.95 2.31
N THR A 64 -9.50 0.86 1.52
CA THR A 64 -8.79 -0.34 2.00
C THR A 64 -7.34 -0.04 2.35
N LYS A 65 -6.66 0.79 1.55
CA LYS A 65 -5.26 1.16 1.77
C LYS A 65 -5.08 2.15 2.93
N ALA A 66 -6.06 3.01 3.18
CA ALA A 66 -6.11 3.85 4.38
C ALA A 66 -6.28 2.99 5.66
N ALA A 67 -7.08 1.92 5.60
CA ALA A 67 -7.18 0.95 6.70
C ALA A 67 -5.82 0.30 6.99
N VAL A 68 -5.04 -0.10 5.97
CA VAL A 68 -3.69 -0.67 6.14
C VAL A 68 -2.77 0.31 6.87
N ARG A 69 -2.78 1.60 6.52
CA ARG A 69 -2.02 2.63 7.24
C ARG A 69 -2.45 2.76 8.71
N SER A 70 -3.75 2.67 8.96
CA SER A 70 -4.28 2.70 10.33
C SER A 70 -3.77 1.52 11.15
N PHE A 71 -3.72 0.32 10.57
CA PHE A 71 -3.17 -0.86 11.26
C PHE A 71 -1.69 -0.69 11.64
N ALA A 72 -0.87 -0.09 10.78
CA ALA A 72 0.53 0.15 11.12
C ALA A 72 0.67 0.95 12.44
N ARG A 73 -0.14 2.00 12.61
CA ARG A 73 -0.14 2.80 13.85
C ARG A 73 -0.64 2.03 15.06
N ASN A 74 -1.79 1.34 14.91
CA ASN A 74 -2.41 0.64 16.04
C ASN A 74 -1.57 -0.57 16.48
N TRP A 75 -1.11 -1.39 15.52
CA TRP A 75 -0.32 -2.58 15.84
C TRP A 75 1.07 -2.26 16.37
N SER A 76 1.63 -1.08 16.07
CA SER A 76 2.87 -0.63 16.73
C SER A 76 2.68 -0.43 18.24
N LEU A 77 1.47 -0.09 18.70
CA LEU A 77 1.11 -0.02 20.11
C LEU A 77 0.79 -1.40 20.69
N ASP A 78 0.02 -2.21 19.98
CA ASP A 78 -0.38 -3.56 20.43
C ASP A 78 0.82 -4.48 20.62
N LEU A 79 1.89 -4.28 19.83
CA LEU A 79 3.08 -5.15 19.81
C LEU A 79 4.31 -4.54 20.50
N LYS A 80 4.15 -3.40 21.20
CA LYS A 80 5.24 -2.67 21.85
C LYS A 80 6.00 -3.54 22.88
N ASP A 81 5.27 -4.33 23.66
CA ASP A 81 5.87 -5.16 24.72
C ASP A 81 6.71 -6.31 24.15
N ARG A 82 6.45 -6.69 22.89
CA ARG A 82 7.27 -7.64 22.12
C ARG A 82 8.37 -6.94 21.31
N ARG A 83 8.47 -5.61 21.39
CA ARG A 83 9.42 -4.80 20.61
C ARG A 83 9.33 -5.03 19.11
N ILE A 84 8.15 -5.46 18.60
CA ILE A 84 7.90 -5.64 17.17
C ILE A 84 7.51 -4.30 16.56
N ARG A 85 8.28 -3.87 15.56
CA ARG A 85 8.00 -2.65 14.80
C ARG A 85 6.97 -2.94 13.72
N VAL A 86 6.03 -2.03 13.51
CA VAL A 86 5.03 -2.14 12.44
C VAL A 86 5.02 -0.84 11.65
N ASN A 87 5.31 -0.93 10.36
CA ASN A 87 5.33 0.21 9.46
C ASN A 87 4.51 -0.08 8.19
N ALA A 88 4.04 0.96 7.54
CA ALA A 88 3.45 0.87 6.21
C ALA A 88 4.43 1.41 5.16
N ILE A 89 4.30 0.91 3.94
CA ILE A 89 4.91 1.46 2.74
C ILE A 89 3.81 1.81 1.76
N SER A 90 3.87 3.00 1.16
CA SER A 90 2.90 3.49 0.18
C SER A 90 3.58 3.68 -1.19
N PRO A 91 3.59 2.64 -2.04
CA PRO A 91 4.07 2.78 -3.41
C PRO A 91 3.16 3.72 -4.22
N GLY A 92 3.77 4.50 -5.10
CA GLY A 92 3.08 5.26 -6.13
C GLY A 92 2.79 4.42 -7.39
N VAL A 93 3.05 5.00 -8.54
CA VAL A 93 2.87 4.33 -9.85
C VAL A 93 4.06 3.41 -10.13
N ILE A 94 3.87 2.11 -9.87
CA ILE A 94 4.88 1.06 -10.06
C ILE A 94 4.32 0.04 -11.05
N PRO A 95 4.98 -0.19 -12.22
CA PRO A 95 4.51 -1.17 -13.19
C PRO A 95 4.60 -2.58 -12.62
N THR A 96 3.45 -3.23 -12.49
CA THR A 96 3.33 -4.60 -11.99
C THR A 96 2.25 -5.35 -12.78
N PRO A 97 2.23 -6.68 -12.78
CA PRO A 97 1.14 -7.45 -13.36
C PRO A 97 -0.24 -7.10 -12.77
N GLY A 98 -0.28 -6.45 -11.59
CA GLY A 98 -1.52 -5.97 -10.96
C GLY A 98 -2.30 -4.95 -11.79
N TYR A 99 -1.65 -4.24 -12.73
CA TYR A 99 -2.36 -3.33 -13.65
C TYR A 99 -3.34 -4.06 -14.58
N ALA A 100 -3.13 -5.36 -14.85
CA ALA A 100 -4.08 -6.17 -15.60
C ALA A 100 -5.48 -6.19 -14.96
N SER A 101 -5.57 -6.09 -13.63
CA SER A 101 -6.85 -6.02 -12.91
C SER A 101 -7.63 -4.72 -13.13
N LEU A 102 -7.00 -3.69 -13.70
CA LEU A 102 -7.67 -2.44 -14.09
C LEU A 102 -8.39 -2.58 -15.45
N GLY A 103 -8.20 -3.70 -16.18
CA GLY A 103 -8.75 -3.91 -17.52
C GLY A 103 -8.07 -3.06 -18.59
N LEU A 104 -6.91 -2.47 -18.30
CA LEU A 104 -6.15 -1.62 -19.23
C LEU A 104 -4.96 -2.42 -19.77
N PHE A 105 -4.81 -2.44 -21.10
CA PHE A 105 -3.74 -3.14 -21.79
C PHE A 105 -3.23 -2.30 -22.97
N GLY A 106 -1.99 -2.52 -23.39
CA GLY A 106 -1.41 -1.86 -24.55
C GLY A 106 -1.43 -0.34 -24.47
N GLU A 107 -1.87 0.32 -25.53
CA GLU A 107 -1.88 1.78 -25.65
C GLU A 107 -2.76 2.49 -24.59
N PRO A 108 -3.98 2.04 -24.24
CA PRO A 108 -4.76 2.62 -23.16
C PRO A 108 -4.03 2.61 -21.79
N LEU A 109 -3.27 1.56 -21.49
CA LEU A 109 -2.45 1.50 -20.27
C LEU A 109 -1.31 2.51 -20.32
N GLN A 110 -0.64 2.65 -21.46
CA GLN A 110 0.43 3.63 -21.64
C GLN A 110 -0.07 5.06 -21.49
N GLN A 111 -1.22 5.40 -22.08
CA GLN A 111 -1.85 6.71 -21.92
C GLN A 111 -2.26 6.99 -20.49
N PHE A 112 -2.81 6.00 -19.79
CA PHE A 112 -3.14 6.10 -18.36
C PHE A 112 -1.90 6.37 -17.51
N ILE A 113 -0.82 5.62 -17.73
CA ILE A 113 0.46 5.83 -17.02
C ILE A 113 1.03 7.22 -17.33
N ALA A 114 1.04 7.63 -18.59
CA ALA A 114 1.54 8.95 -18.99
C ALA A 114 0.78 10.09 -18.33
N ALA A 115 -0.55 9.97 -18.18
CA ALA A 115 -1.36 10.94 -17.45
C ALA A 115 -1.02 11.00 -15.95
N LEU A 116 -0.64 9.89 -15.34
CA LEU A 116 -0.22 9.86 -13.95
C LEU A 116 1.16 10.49 -13.74
N VAL A 117 2.10 10.29 -14.68
CA VAL A 117 3.47 10.81 -14.62
C VAL A 117 3.51 12.34 -14.48
N ILE A 118 2.55 13.04 -15.08
CA ILE A 118 2.44 14.50 -15.00
C ILE A 118 2.36 14.99 -13.54
N ASN A 119 1.77 14.18 -12.66
CA ASN A 119 1.58 14.52 -11.24
C ASN A 119 2.71 13.96 -10.33
N ILE A 120 3.75 13.35 -10.91
CA ILE A 120 4.88 12.82 -10.16
C ILE A 120 6.03 13.83 -10.22
N PRO A 121 6.45 14.47 -9.11
CA PRO A 121 7.54 15.45 -9.10
C PRO A 121 8.85 14.94 -9.73
N MET A 122 9.18 13.65 -9.56
CA MET A 122 10.36 13.05 -10.19
C MET A 122 10.21 12.82 -11.70
N GLY A 123 9.05 13.09 -12.31
CA GLY A 123 8.81 13.03 -13.75
C GLY A 123 8.84 11.62 -14.35
N ARG A 124 8.78 10.58 -13.53
CA ARG A 124 8.79 9.17 -13.97
C ARG A 124 8.01 8.27 -13.03
N ILE A 125 7.60 7.12 -13.53
CA ILE A 125 7.12 6.02 -12.69
C ILE A 125 8.29 5.40 -11.91
N GLY A 126 7.98 4.72 -10.80
CA GLY A 126 8.97 3.98 -10.03
C GLY A 126 9.18 2.56 -10.55
N GLU A 127 10.18 1.89 -10.00
CA GLU A 127 10.51 0.49 -10.27
C GLU A 127 10.22 -0.37 -9.04
N ALA A 128 9.87 -1.66 -9.25
CA ALA A 128 9.60 -2.57 -8.15
C ALA A 128 10.79 -2.70 -7.18
N ASP A 129 12.02 -2.61 -7.70
CA ASP A 129 13.24 -2.67 -6.90
C ASP A 129 13.42 -1.45 -5.97
N GLU A 130 12.92 -0.27 -6.34
CA GLU A 130 12.92 0.92 -5.47
C GLU A 130 12.03 0.69 -4.24
N VAL A 131 10.87 0.06 -4.45
CA VAL A 131 9.98 -0.34 -3.35
C VAL A 131 10.63 -1.43 -2.50
N ALA A 132 11.26 -2.43 -3.12
CA ALA A 132 11.93 -3.52 -2.42
C ALA A 132 13.07 -3.01 -1.52
N ARG A 133 13.87 -2.05 -1.98
CA ARG A 133 14.93 -1.41 -1.17
C ARG A 133 14.36 -0.65 0.02
N ALA A 134 13.23 0.04 -0.14
CA ALA A 134 12.57 0.73 0.96
C ALA A 134 12.01 -0.26 2.00
N VAL A 135 11.48 -1.40 1.56
CA VAL A 135 11.06 -2.50 2.44
C VAL A 135 12.27 -3.06 3.19
N ALA A 136 13.39 -3.36 2.51
CA ALA A 136 14.61 -3.84 3.14
C ALA A 136 15.16 -2.84 4.17
N PHE A 137 15.11 -1.54 3.85
CA PHE A 137 15.46 -0.47 4.77
C PHE A 137 14.61 -0.53 6.05
N LEU A 138 13.29 -0.59 5.96
CA LEU A 138 12.41 -0.66 7.13
C LEU A 138 12.54 -1.98 7.91
N ALA A 139 12.93 -3.07 7.25
CA ALA A 139 13.08 -4.37 7.87
C ALA A 139 14.40 -4.50 8.67
N SER A 140 15.42 -3.71 8.35
CA SER A 140 16.75 -3.83 8.94
C SER A 140 16.80 -3.37 10.41
N ASP A 141 17.77 -3.88 11.17
CA ASP A 141 18.01 -3.51 12.56
C ASP A 141 18.51 -2.07 12.75
N GLU A 142 19.11 -1.49 11.70
CA GLU A 142 19.55 -0.09 11.69
C GLU A 142 18.39 0.91 11.89
N ARG A 143 17.14 0.46 11.78
CA ARG A 143 15.91 1.26 11.91
C ARG A 143 15.14 0.95 13.19
N SER A 144 15.86 0.60 14.25
CA SER A 144 15.29 0.20 15.55
C SER A 144 14.36 1.24 16.20
N HIS A 145 14.45 2.52 15.80
CA HIS A 145 13.61 3.62 16.33
C HIS A 145 12.55 4.13 15.33
N ILE A 146 12.20 3.31 14.31
CA ILE A 146 11.15 3.65 13.33
C ILE A 146 10.01 2.64 13.43
N THR A 147 8.85 3.10 13.90
CA THR A 147 7.61 2.31 13.95
C THR A 147 6.38 3.20 13.79
N GLY A 148 5.27 2.65 13.30
CA GLY A 148 4.00 3.35 13.10
C GLY A 148 3.96 4.32 11.91
N ILE A 149 5.03 4.43 11.12
CA ILE A 149 5.07 5.33 9.96
C ILE A 149 4.42 4.73 8.72
N ASP A 150 4.14 5.61 7.78
CA ASP A 150 3.84 5.28 6.39
C ASP A 150 4.91 5.93 5.50
N LEU A 151 5.73 5.11 4.87
CA LEU A 151 6.80 5.56 4.00
C LEU A 151 6.32 5.59 2.55
N ALA A 152 6.15 6.78 1.99
CA ALA A 152 5.84 6.96 0.58
C ALA A 152 7.05 6.62 -0.29
N VAL A 153 6.84 5.80 -1.34
CA VAL A 153 7.80 5.49 -2.40
C VAL A 153 7.10 5.75 -3.74
N ASP A 154 6.91 7.02 -4.05
CA ASP A 154 5.97 7.49 -5.05
C ASP A 154 6.51 8.63 -5.94
N GLY A 155 7.80 8.95 -5.81
CA GLY A 155 8.43 10.04 -6.54
C GLY A 155 7.93 11.43 -6.13
N GLY A 156 7.33 11.55 -4.93
CA GLY A 156 6.80 12.80 -4.38
C GLY A 156 5.32 13.05 -4.68
N MET A 157 4.63 12.10 -5.32
CA MET A 157 3.26 12.26 -5.84
C MET A 157 2.24 12.70 -4.78
N ILE A 158 2.38 12.24 -3.53
CA ILE A 158 1.46 12.59 -2.44
C ILE A 158 2.00 13.68 -1.50
N GLN A 159 3.13 14.28 -1.82
CA GLN A 159 3.77 15.29 -0.97
C GLN A 159 3.48 16.72 -1.42
N VAL A 160 2.99 16.91 -2.64
CA VAL A 160 2.73 18.21 -3.27
C VAL A 160 1.33 18.29 -3.86
#